data_06734065ccb2d524a1c9a92fbbb2f582
#
_entry.id   06734065ccb2d524a1c9a92fbbb2f582
#
_cell.length_a   1.000
_cell.length_b   1.000
_cell.length_c   1.000
_cell.angle_alpha   90.00
_cell.angle_beta   90.00
_cell.angle_gamma   90.00
#
_symmetry.space_group_name_H-M   'P 1'
#
loop_
_entity.id
_entity.type
_entity.pdbx_description
1 polymer ?
#
loop_
_entity_poly.entity_id
_entity_poly.type
_entity_poly.pdbx_seq_one_letter_code
_entity_poly.pdbx_strand_id
1 'polypeptide(L)'
;MKKVLTLLFSVVMALVVNAQTDVTKFLGIPVDGTKAEMVQKIKAKGFETSSYNRDILEGEFNGKDVEVSVVCNNRKVFRVCVFDAHSCSEADIKIRFNNLCAQFLANPRYFGTDQSIPEDESISYEMLVNQKRYQAAFFQKGSDEDPYLGAMNRTVWFMINKQYERYFILMYYDNCLNQANGEDL
;
A
#
# COMPACT_ATOMS: atom_id res chain seq x y z
N MET A 1 37.69 -22.31 -20.66
CA MET A 1 36.39 -21.91 -21.28
C MET A 1 35.19 -22.07 -20.33
N LYS A 2 35.00 -23.20 -19.62
CA LYS A 2 33.88 -23.38 -18.70
C LYS A 2 33.77 -22.33 -17.57
N LYS A 3 34.91 -21.94 -16.97
CA LYS A 3 34.95 -20.93 -15.87
C LYS A 3 34.61 -19.51 -16.33
N VAL A 4 34.97 -19.15 -17.57
CA VAL A 4 34.65 -17.84 -18.16
C VAL A 4 33.16 -17.75 -18.51
N LEU A 5 32.55 -18.86 -18.97
CA LEU A 5 31.16 -18.94 -19.30
C LEU A 5 30.27 -18.79 -18.04
N THR A 6 30.70 -19.40 -16.91
CA THR A 6 29.96 -19.28 -15.63
C THR A 6 30.01 -17.86 -15.08
N LEU A 7 31.17 -17.16 -15.23
CA LEU A 7 31.31 -15.76 -14.81
C LEU A 7 30.44 -14.82 -15.65
N LEU A 8 30.38 -15.05 -16.97
CA LEU A 8 29.51 -14.27 -17.86
C LEU A 8 28.02 -14.45 -17.54
N PHE A 9 27.61 -15.67 -17.20
CA PHE A 9 26.23 -15.97 -16.83
C PHE A 9 25.84 -15.30 -15.49
N SER A 10 26.77 -15.28 -14.51
CA SER A 10 26.52 -14.59 -13.22
C SER A 10 26.44 -13.08 -13.38
N VAL A 11 27.20 -12.48 -14.28
CA VAL A 11 27.16 -11.03 -14.55
C VAL A 11 25.85 -10.64 -15.26
N VAL A 12 25.37 -11.48 -16.20
CA VAL A 12 24.10 -11.23 -16.89
C VAL A 12 22.91 -11.35 -15.93
N MET A 13 22.94 -12.32 -14.99
CA MET A 13 21.90 -12.42 -13.95
C MET A 13 21.89 -11.24 -12.99
N ALA A 14 23.06 -10.68 -12.66
CA ALA A 14 23.16 -9.48 -11.82
C ALA A 14 22.62 -8.21 -12.50
N LEU A 15 22.71 -8.12 -13.83
CA LEU A 15 22.19 -6.99 -14.60
C LEU A 15 20.65 -7.02 -14.77
N VAL A 16 20.04 -8.21 -14.72
CA VAL A 16 18.58 -8.33 -14.82
C VAL A 16 17.87 -7.93 -13.51
N VAL A 17 18.57 -7.97 -12.37
CA VAL A 17 17.99 -7.58 -11.07
C VAL A 17 17.88 -6.06 -10.88
N ASN A 18 18.62 -5.25 -11.65
CA ASN A 18 18.61 -3.79 -11.52
C ASN A 18 17.56 -3.05 -12.37
N ALA A 19 16.75 -3.76 -13.15
CA ALA A 19 15.68 -3.15 -13.93
C ALA A 19 14.33 -3.13 -13.19
N GLN A 20 14.32 -3.38 -11.89
CA GLN A 20 13.12 -3.25 -11.07
C GLN A 20 12.98 -1.82 -10.58
N THR A 21 12.58 -1.01 -11.50
CA THR A 21 12.12 0.36 -11.41
C THR A 21 11.18 0.59 -10.22
N ASP A 22 11.36 1.64 -9.66
CA ASP A 22 10.68 2.67 -8.93
C ASP A 22 9.15 2.50 -8.83
N VAL A 23 8.73 1.37 -8.27
CA VAL A 23 7.33 1.07 -7.94
C VAL A 23 7.10 1.19 -6.43
N THR A 24 5.84 1.40 -6.07
CA THR A 24 5.40 1.39 -4.67
C THR A 24 5.89 0.13 -3.96
N LYS A 25 6.34 0.29 -2.71
CA LYS A 25 6.78 -0.82 -1.86
C LYS A 25 5.87 -0.96 -0.65
N PHE A 26 5.38 -2.17 -0.40
CA PHE A 26 4.72 -2.56 0.84
C PHE A 26 5.67 -3.42 1.67
N LEU A 27 5.95 -3.06 2.92
CA LEU A 27 6.93 -3.73 3.80
C LEU A 27 8.33 -3.89 3.16
N GLY A 28 8.70 -2.97 2.27
CA GLY A 28 9.93 -3.05 1.49
C GLY A 28 9.84 -3.98 0.27
N ILE A 29 8.72 -4.62 0.03
CA ILE A 29 8.45 -5.50 -1.10
C ILE A 29 7.88 -4.66 -2.25
N PRO A 30 8.46 -4.65 -3.46
CA PRO A 30 7.89 -4.00 -4.62
C PRO A 30 6.48 -4.54 -4.93
N VAL A 31 5.51 -3.65 -5.12
CA VAL A 31 4.14 -3.99 -5.52
C VAL A 31 4.15 -4.29 -7.01
N ASP A 32 4.66 -5.45 -7.37
CA ASP A 32 4.82 -5.91 -8.76
C ASP A 32 4.96 -7.44 -8.80
N GLY A 33 5.04 -7.99 -10.00
CA GLY A 33 5.15 -9.44 -10.23
C GLY A 33 3.82 -10.16 -10.17
N THR A 34 3.85 -11.45 -9.89
CA THR A 34 2.64 -12.27 -9.79
C THR A 34 2.02 -12.23 -8.38
N LYS A 35 0.69 -12.49 -8.29
CA LYS A 35 -0.01 -12.60 -6.99
C LYS A 35 0.66 -13.63 -6.07
N ALA A 36 1.05 -14.78 -6.62
CA ALA A 36 1.65 -15.86 -5.84
C ALA A 36 3.00 -15.45 -5.22
N GLU A 37 3.87 -14.80 -5.99
CA GLU A 37 5.14 -14.28 -5.50
C GLU A 37 4.95 -13.20 -4.43
N MET A 38 4.01 -12.26 -4.65
CA MET A 38 3.71 -11.20 -3.69
C MET A 38 3.18 -11.78 -2.37
N VAL A 39 2.25 -12.71 -2.42
CA VAL A 39 1.70 -13.43 -1.25
C VAL A 39 2.82 -14.14 -0.48
N GLN A 40 3.72 -14.85 -1.16
CA GLN A 40 4.86 -15.53 -0.52
C GLN A 40 5.78 -14.54 0.20
N LYS A 41 6.10 -13.40 -0.44
CA LYS A 41 6.93 -12.36 0.15
C LYS A 41 6.28 -11.71 1.39
N ILE A 42 4.95 -11.49 1.36
CA ILE A 42 4.20 -10.95 2.50
C ILE A 42 4.18 -11.98 3.64
N LYS A 43 3.98 -13.26 3.34
CA LYS A 43 4.08 -14.34 4.35
C LYS A 43 5.45 -14.41 5.01
N ALA A 44 6.52 -14.21 4.25
CA ALA A 44 7.88 -14.13 4.80
C ALA A 44 8.10 -12.94 5.75
N LYS A 45 7.16 -11.98 5.80
CA LYS A 45 7.12 -10.87 6.78
C LYS A 45 6.28 -11.16 8.02
N GLY A 46 5.80 -12.41 8.21
CA GLY A 46 5.05 -12.84 9.37
C GLY A 46 3.53 -12.85 9.21
N PHE A 47 3.03 -12.64 7.99
CA PHE A 47 1.60 -12.76 7.72
C PHE A 47 1.22 -14.22 7.45
N GLU A 48 0.02 -14.62 7.86
CA GLU A 48 -0.52 -15.94 7.65
C GLU A 48 -1.78 -15.88 6.78
N THR A 49 -2.12 -17.00 6.11
CA THR A 49 -3.38 -17.07 5.36
C THR A 49 -4.54 -17.14 6.32
N SER A 50 -5.56 -16.31 6.10
CA SER A 50 -6.79 -16.33 6.88
C SER A 50 -7.46 -17.71 6.83
N SER A 51 -8.03 -18.10 7.96
CA SER A 51 -8.75 -19.36 8.10
C SER A 51 -10.08 -19.40 7.32
N TYR A 52 -10.67 -18.25 7.05
CA TYR A 52 -11.97 -18.13 6.38
C TYR A 52 -11.89 -17.71 4.90
N ASN A 53 -10.77 -17.09 4.48
CA ASN A 53 -10.59 -16.66 3.09
C ASN A 53 -9.12 -16.79 2.65
N ARG A 54 -8.87 -17.68 1.68
CA ARG A 54 -7.51 -17.95 1.15
C ARG A 54 -6.88 -16.76 0.41
N ASP A 55 -7.68 -15.80 -0.01
CA ASP A 55 -7.20 -14.58 -0.68
C ASP A 55 -6.82 -13.46 0.30
N ILE A 56 -7.05 -13.67 1.59
CA ILE A 56 -6.72 -12.74 2.68
C ILE A 56 -5.54 -13.27 3.48
N LEU A 57 -4.62 -12.38 3.82
CA LEU A 57 -3.55 -12.62 4.78
C LEU A 57 -3.84 -11.83 6.04
N GLU A 58 -3.62 -12.42 7.20
CA GLU A 58 -3.77 -11.80 8.51
C GLU A 58 -2.39 -11.57 9.13
N GLY A 59 -2.22 -10.47 9.85
CA GLY A 59 -0.98 -10.16 10.54
C GLY A 59 -1.00 -8.80 11.20
N GLU A 60 0.14 -8.38 11.73
CA GLU A 60 0.29 -7.07 12.35
C GLU A 60 0.96 -6.09 11.38
N PHE A 61 0.39 -4.90 11.27
CA PHE A 61 0.95 -3.79 10.52
C PHE A 61 0.77 -2.48 11.28
N ASN A 62 1.89 -1.78 11.51
CA ASN A 62 1.91 -0.49 12.22
C ASN A 62 1.18 -0.53 13.59
N GLY A 63 1.43 -1.61 14.37
CA GLY A 63 0.87 -1.81 15.70
C GLY A 63 -0.63 -2.12 15.71
N LYS A 64 -1.17 -2.64 14.61
CA LYS A 64 -2.58 -3.03 14.48
C LYS A 64 -2.70 -4.37 13.78
N ASP A 65 -3.66 -5.18 14.23
CA ASP A 65 -4.08 -6.36 13.49
C ASP A 65 -4.76 -5.93 12.20
N VAL A 66 -4.32 -6.50 11.09
CA VAL A 66 -4.81 -6.16 9.77
C VAL A 66 -5.05 -7.39 8.92
N GLU A 67 -5.93 -7.21 7.95
CA GLU A 67 -6.13 -8.11 6.83
C GLU A 67 -5.47 -7.50 5.58
N VAL A 68 -4.80 -8.32 4.79
CA VAL A 68 -4.11 -7.89 3.58
C VAL A 68 -4.59 -8.70 2.38
N SER A 69 -4.94 -8.02 1.30
CA SER A 69 -5.23 -8.64 0.01
C SER A 69 -4.36 -8.09 -1.11
N VAL A 70 -4.10 -8.93 -2.11
CA VAL A 70 -3.28 -8.59 -3.28
C VAL A 70 -4.15 -8.58 -4.52
N VAL A 71 -4.19 -7.45 -5.22
CA VAL A 71 -5.01 -7.23 -6.42
C VAL A 71 -4.12 -7.16 -7.66
N CYS A 72 -4.55 -7.84 -8.70
CA CYS A 72 -3.83 -7.92 -9.98
C CYS A 72 -4.67 -7.35 -11.12
N ASN A 73 -3.97 -6.77 -12.09
CA ASN A 73 -4.44 -6.48 -13.43
C ASN A 73 -3.55 -7.23 -14.43
N ASN A 74 -4.13 -7.90 -15.43
CA ASN A 74 -3.40 -8.68 -16.43
C ASN A 74 -2.30 -9.60 -15.82
N ARG A 75 -2.61 -10.28 -14.71
CA ARG A 75 -1.72 -11.17 -13.94
C ARG A 75 -0.56 -10.46 -13.21
N LYS A 76 -0.43 -9.14 -13.30
CA LYS A 76 0.54 -8.34 -12.56
C LYS A 76 -0.10 -7.68 -11.35
N VAL A 77 0.59 -7.71 -10.23
CA VAL A 77 0.15 -7.01 -9.01
C VAL A 77 0.21 -5.51 -9.26
N PHE A 78 -0.91 -4.84 -9.04
CA PHE A 78 -0.97 -3.38 -9.08
C PHE A 78 -1.33 -2.74 -7.74
N ARG A 79 -1.90 -3.52 -6.80
CA ARG A 79 -2.33 -2.99 -5.50
C ARG A 79 -2.17 -4.01 -4.39
N VAL A 80 -1.71 -3.53 -3.24
CA VAL A 80 -1.87 -4.22 -1.96
C VAL A 80 -2.86 -3.42 -1.13
N CYS A 81 -3.94 -4.09 -0.68
CA CYS A 81 -4.93 -3.51 0.20
C CYS A 81 -4.66 -3.98 1.63
N VAL A 82 -4.70 -3.04 2.59
CA VAL A 82 -4.55 -3.31 4.01
C VAL A 82 -5.79 -2.79 4.72
N PHE A 83 -6.45 -3.65 5.47
CA PHE A 83 -7.70 -3.35 6.18
C PHE A 83 -7.46 -3.49 7.68
N ASP A 84 -7.95 -2.55 8.48
CA ASP A 84 -7.99 -2.78 9.93
C ASP A 84 -8.87 -4.00 10.23
N ALA A 85 -8.34 -5.01 10.92
CA ALA A 85 -9.11 -6.20 11.29
C ALA A 85 -10.24 -5.89 12.27
N HIS A 86 -10.11 -4.82 13.05
CA HIS A 86 -11.08 -4.41 14.06
C HIS A 86 -11.59 -3.00 13.82
N SER A 87 -12.90 -2.88 13.76
CA SER A 87 -13.58 -1.57 13.68
C SER A 87 -13.59 -0.87 15.04
N CYS A 88 -13.64 0.46 15.04
CA CYS A 88 -13.57 1.28 16.24
C CYS A 88 -14.66 2.38 16.27
N SER A 89 -14.66 3.20 17.32
CA SER A 89 -15.55 4.35 17.47
C SER A 89 -15.18 5.50 16.54
N GLU A 90 -16.05 6.52 16.42
CA GLU A 90 -15.76 7.75 15.67
C GLU A 90 -14.56 8.51 16.26
N ALA A 91 -14.45 8.59 17.57
CA ALA A 91 -13.33 9.25 18.21
C ALA A 91 -11.99 8.54 17.94
N ASP A 92 -11.99 7.20 18.07
CA ASP A 92 -10.79 6.39 17.84
C ASP A 92 -10.34 6.43 16.37
N ILE A 93 -11.29 6.41 15.42
CA ILE A 93 -10.93 6.45 14.00
C ILE A 93 -10.34 7.81 13.60
N LYS A 94 -10.84 8.91 14.18
CA LYS A 94 -10.28 10.25 13.98
C LYS A 94 -8.82 10.29 14.44
N ILE A 95 -8.56 9.81 15.67
CA ILE A 95 -7.20 9.73 16.23
C ILE A 95 -6.31 8.88 15.33
N ARG A 96 -6.79 7.70 14.89
CA ARG A 96 -6.03 6.80 14.03
C ARG A 96 -5.70 7.43 12.68
N PHE A 97 -6.67 8.07 12.04
CA PHE A 97 -6.48 8.74 10.75
C PHE A 97 -5.44 9.85 10.86
N ASN A 98 -5.57 10.72 11.85
CA ASN A 98 -4.65 11.83 12.08
C ASN A 98 -3.23 11.34 12.43
N ASN A 99 -3.12 10.27 13.24
CA ASN A 99 -1.83 9.65 13.53
C ASN A 99 -1.17 9.08 12.27
N LEU A 100 -1.93 8.47 11.37
CA LEU A 100 -1.41 8.00 10.08
C LEU A 100 -0.91 9.18 9.23
N CYS A 101 -1.67 10.28 9.12
CA CYS A 101 -1.21 11.49 8.42
C CYS A 101 0.12 11.99 9.00
N ALA A 102 0.21 12.13 10.32
CA ALA A 102 1.42 12.58 11.00
C ALA A 102 2.61 11.62 10.76
N GLN A 103 2.40 10.31 10.82
CA GLN A 103 3.44 9.31 10.58
C GLN A 103 3.96 9.36 9.15
N PHE A 104 3.09 9.51 8.15
CA PHE A 104 3.50 9.65 6.75
C PHE A 104 4.29 10.94 6.53
N LEU A 105 3.86 12.06 7.09
CA LEU A 105 4.56 13.35 6.99
C LEU A 105 5.93 13.31 7.67
N ALA A 106 6.04 12.64 8.81
CA ALA A 106 7.30 12.50 9.53
C ALA A 106 8.27 11.48 8.88
N ASN A 107 7.78 10.61 8.01
CA ASN A 107 8.61 9.58 7.39
C ASN A 107 9.34 10.12 6.15
N PRO A 108 10.71 10.20 6.16
CA PRO A 108 11.48 10.80 5.07
C PRO A 108 11.34 10.08 3.72
N ARG A 109 10.82 8.85 3.72
CA ARG A 109 10.58 8.07 2.49
C ARG A 109 9.31 8.50 1.75
N TYR A 110 8.49 9.35 2.36
CA TYR A 110 7.23 9.81 1.78
C TYR A 110 7.21 11.34 1.65
N PHE A 111 6.30 11.82 0.84
CA PHE A 111 5.90 13.21 0.79
C PHE A 111 4.40 13.32 0.49
N GLY A 112 3.82 14.44 0.85
CA GLY A 112 2.39 14.73 0.71
C GLY A 112 2.06 16.00 1.49
N THR A 113 0.77 16.29 1.60
CA THR A 113 0.25 17.41 2.38
C THR A 113 -0.47 16.90 3.62
N ASP A 114 -0.61 17.74 4.64
CA ASP A 114 -1.42 17.41 5.80
C ASP A 114 -2.91 17.37 5.40
N GLN A 115 -3.56 16.27 5.74
CA GLN A 115 -4.96 15.98 5.45
C GLN A 115 -5.68 15.57 6.74
N SER A 116 -5.16 15.99 7.90
CA SER A 116 -5.72 15.68 9.21
C SER A 116 -7.13 16.25 9.36
N ILE A 117 -7.96 15.53 10.09
CA ILE A 117 -9.35 15.90 10.37
C ILE A 117 -9.35 16.87 11.56
N PRO A 118 -10.02 18.03 11.46
CA PRO A 118 -10.18 18.97 12.57
C PRO A 118 -10.81 18.32 13.82
N GLU A 119 -10.42 18.79 15.01
CA GLU A 119 -10.85 18.20 16.27
C GLU A 119 -12.37 18.31 16.46
N ASP A 120 -12.96 19.44 16.08
CA ASP A 120 -14.38 19.75 16.22
C ASP A 120 -15.26 19.15 15.12
N GLU A 121 -14.69 18.54 14.09
CA GLU A 121 -15.45 17.96 12.97
C GLU A 121 -16.05 16.59 13.33
N SER A 122 -17.34 16.40 13.11
CA SER A 122 -18.01 15.11 13.27
C SER A 122 -17.92 14.31 11.98
N ILE A 123 -17.22 13.18 12.00
CA ILE A 123 -17.06 12.27 10.86
C ILE A 123 -18.42 11.69 10.45
N SER A 124 -19.22 11.26 11.42
CA SER A 124 -20.55 10.67 11.14
C SER A 124 -21.48 11.65 10.45
N TYR A 125 -21.54 12.89 10.92
CA TYR A 125 -22.35 13.93 10.32
C TYR A 125 -21.89 14.26 8.89
N GLU A 126 -20.62 14.51 8.72
CA GLU A 126 -20.03 14.89 7.43
C GLU A 126 -20.18 13.78 6.37
N MET A 127 -19.96 12.52 6.75
CA MET A 127 -20.17 11.38 5.85
C MET A 127 -21.62 11.18 5.46
N LEU A 128 -22.56 11.39 6.41
CA LEU A 128 -23.99 11.13 6.19
C LEU A 128 -24.66 12.29 5.46
N VAL A 129 -24.43 13.53 5.91
CA VAL A 129 -25.14 14.72 5.42
C VAL A 129 -24.46 15.33 4.22
N ASN A 130 -23.13 15.50 4.31
CA ASN A 130 -22.34 16.19 3.28
C ASN A 130 -21.69 15.23 2.30
N GLN A 131 -21.87 13.90 2.45
CA GLN A 131 -21.26 12.85 1.62
C GLN A 131 -19.72 12.98 1.55
N LYS A 132 -19.13 13.58 2.58
CA LYS A 132 -17.69 13.78 2.68
C LYS A 132 -16.96 12.45 2.78
N ARG A 133 -15.89 12.32 2.03
CA ARG A 133 -14.97 11.17 2.12
C ARG A 133 -13.69 11.61 2.82
N TYR A 134 -13.31 10.88 3.85
CA TYR A 134 -12.05 11.10 4.56
C TYR A 134 -11.00 10.20 3.94
N GLN A 135 -10.11 10.80 3.18
CA GLN A 135 -9.00 10.11 2.53
C GLN A 135 -7.74 10.97 2.58
N ALA A 136 -6.59 10.33 2.64
CA ALA A 136 -5.29 10.97 2.57
C ALA A 136 -4.39 10.20 1.60
N ALA A 137 -3.58 10.92 0.84
CA ALA A 137 -2.68 10.35 -0.16
C ALA A 137 -1.26 10.87 0.04
N PHE A 138 -0.31 9.95 -0.06
CA PHE A 138 1.12 10.18 0.03
C PHE A 138 1.83 9.45 -1.10
N PHE A 139 3.04 9.91 -1.41
CA PHE A 139 3.85 9.34 -2.48
C PHE A 139 5.16 8.85 -1.91
N GLN A 140 5.58 7.65 -2.28
CA GLN A 140 6.91 7.17 -1.94
C GLN A 140 7.95 7.85 -2.82
N LYS A 141 9.04 8.31 -2.19
CA LYS A 141 10.20 8.81 -2.92
C LYS A 141 10.90 7.66 -3.66
N GLY A 142 11.39 7.98 -4.83
CA GLY A 142 12.17 7.07 -5.64
C GLY A 142 13.61 6.88 -5.15
N SER A 143 14.33 6.01 -5.84
CA SER A 143 15.75 5.75 -5.63
C SER A 143 16.65 6.56 -6.57
N ASP A 144 16.09 7.29 -7.51
CA ASP A 144 16.81 8.08 -8.52
C ASP A 144 17.38 9.38 -7.93
N GLU A 145 18.22 10.08 -8.69
CA GLU A 145 18.76 11.40 -8.32
C GLU A 145 17.64 12.42 -8.04
N ASP A 146 16.54 12.35 -8.79
CA ASP A 146 15.30 13.05 -8.47
C ASP A 146 14.29 12.07 -7.82
N PRO A 147 14.16 12.06 -6.49
CA PRO A 147 13.27 11.15 -5.79
C PRO A 147 11.77 11.41 -6.07
N TYR A 148 11.43 12.53 -6.68
CA TYR A 148 10.05 12.90 -7.04
C TYR A 148 9.67 12.48 -8.46
N LEU A 149 10.64 12.15 -9.30
CA LEU A 149 10.40 11.68 -10.66
C LEU A 149 9.54 10.40 -10.62
N GLY A 150 8.46 10.38 -11.39
CA GLY A 150 7.52 9.25 -11.45
C GLY A 150 6.76 8.97 -10.15
N ALA A 151 6.76 9.88 -9.18
CA ALA A 151 6.13 9.69 -7.87
C ALA A 151 4.63 9.34 -7.95
N MET A 152 3.92 9.81 -8.97
CA MET A 152 2.51 9.47 -9.21
C MET A 152 2.28 7.97 -9.41
N ASN A 153 3.32 7.23 -9.81
CA ASN A 153 3.25 5.76 -9.94
C ASN A 153 3.43 5.04 -8.61
N ARG A 154 3.84 5.76 -7.55
CA ARG A 154 4.16 5.23 -6.22
C ARG A 154 3.25 5.81 -5.15
N THR A 155 1.95 5.64 -5.35
CA THR A 155 0.93 6.19 -4.46
C THR A 155 0.62 5.25 -3.31
N VAL A 156 0.59 5.81 -2.10
CA VAL A 156 0.00 5.17 -0.91
C VAL A 156 -1.10 6.08 -0.42
N TRP A 157 -2.29 5.56 -0.28
CA TRP A 157 -3.41 6.34 0.19
C TRP A 157 -4.30 5.51 1.12
N PHE A 158 -5.02 6.16 1.99
CA PHE A 158 -5.92 5.51 2.91
C PHE A 158 -7.19 6.33 3.10
N MET A 159 -8.23 5.66 3.55
CA MET A 159 -9.53 6.27 3.81
C MET A 159 -10.21 5.66 5.02
N ILE A 160 -11.09 6.45 5.63
CA ILE A 160 -12.05 5.94 6.60
C ILE A 160 -13.19 5.29 5.83
N ASN A 161 -13.50 4.05 6.21
CA ASN A 161 -14.73 3.39 5.80
C ASN A 161 -15.62 3.15 7.01
N LYS A 162 -16.95 3.12 6.78
CA LYS A 162 -17.96 2.89 7.81
C LYS A 162 -18.76 1.64 7.47
N GLN A 163 -18.91 0.76 8.45
CA GLN A 163 -19.82 -0.37 8.38
C GLN A 163 -20.72 -0.33 9.61
N TYR A 164 -22.02 -0.19 9.40
CA TYR A 164 -22.97 0.14 10.47
C TYR A 164 -22.53 1.43 11.20
N GLU A 165 -22.41 1.40 12.52
CA GLU A 165 -21.95 2.53 13.34
C GLU A 165 -20.48 2.40 13.77
N ARG A 166 -19.69 1.63 13.03
CA ARG A 166 -18.27 1.37 13.33
C ARG A 166 -17.40 1.78 12.14
N TYR A 167 -16.18 2.18 12.42
CA TYR A 167 -15.23 2.72 11.45
C TYR A 167 -13.94 1.90 11.41
N PHE A 168 -13.29 1.89 10.27
CA PHE A 168 -11.99 1.23 10.06
C PHE A 168 -11.24 1.92 8.93
N ILE A 169 -9.92 1.77 8.92
CA ILE A 169 -9.07 2.27 7.83
C ILE A 169 -8.98 1.21 6.73
N LEU A 170 -9.09 1.68 5.49
CA LEU A 170 -8.64 0.99 4.30
C LEU A 170 -7.41 1.72 3.78
N MET A 171 -6.29 1.01 3.59
CA MET A 171 -5.07 1.57 3.05
C MET A 171 -4.65 0.82 1.79
N TYR A 172 -4.13 1.54 0.81
CA TYR A 172 -3.77 1.02 -0.50
C TYR A 172 -2.36 1.43 -0.89
N TYR A 173 -1.58 0.45 -1.32
CA TYR A 173 -0.25 0.63 -1.91
C TYR A 173 -0.37 0.35 -3.40
N ASP A 174 -0.36 1.39 -4.21
CA ASP A 174 -0.65 1.31 -5.64
C ASP A 174 0.62 1.39 -6.49
N ASN A 175 0.78 0.42 -7.39
CA ASN A 175 1.67 0.51 -8.53
C ASN A 175 0.84 0.93 -9.74
N CYS A 176 0.82 2.23 -10.04
CA CYS A 176 0.00 2.76 -11.11
C CYS A 176 0.47 2.34 -12.52
N LEU A 177 1.71 1.86 -12.67
CA LEU A 177 2.22 1.32 -13.93
C LEU A 177 1.52 0.01 -14.36
N ASN A 178 1.02 -0.75 -13.40
CA ASN A 178 0.30 -2.00 -13.65
C ASN A 178 -1.23 -1.84 -13.60
N GLN A 179 -1.71 -0.64 -13.31
CA GLN A 179 -3.14 -0.35 -13.29
C GLN A 179 -3.70 -0.32 -14.72
N ALA A 180 -4.96 -0.71 -14.90
CA ALA A 180 -5.64 -0.55 -16.19
C ALA A 180 -5.74 0.95 -16.54
N ASN A 181 -5.32 1.32 -17.73
CA ASN A 181 -5.29 2.70 -18.22
C ASN A 181 -6.55 3.09 -19.02
N GLY A 182 -7.50 2.17 -19.18
CA GLY A 182 -8.74 2.41 -19.90
C GLY A 182 -8.61 2.37 -21.43
N GLU A 183 -7.47 1.92 -21.98
CA GLU A 183 -7.31 1.77 -23.45
C GLU A 183 -8.31 0.79 -24.07
N ASP A 184 -8.86 -0.12 -23.27
CA ASP A 184 -9.81 -1.16 -23.71
C ASP A 184 -11.29 -0.78 -23.44
N LEU A 185 -11.59 0.50 -23.12
CA LEU A 185 -12.96 0.97 -22.85
C LEU A 185 -13.62 1.55 -24.09
#